data_e4b0eb5abffc8beafdd0034be0c81a20
#
_entry.id   e4b0eb5abffc8beafdd0034be0c81a20
#
_cell.length_a   1.000
_cell.length_b   1.000
_cell.length_c   1.000
_cell.angle_alpha   90.00
_cell.angle_beta   90.00
_cell.angle_gamma   90.00
#
_symmetry.space_group_name_H-M   'P 1'
#
loop_
_entity.id
_entity.type
_entity.pdbx_description
1 polymer ?
#
loop_
_entity_poly.entity_id
_entity_poly.type
_entity_poly.pdbx_seq_one_letter_code
_entity_poly.pdbx_strand_id
1 'polypeptide(L)'
;IKLYAKQRRLITLVTDQVYEKEKNNRIMVSILSKIVEFRNGESGLHVEHINKLSGMLLERLVQKTDKYHLTWTDQYLITVASALHDIGKIGIDEKILNKPGKLTPEEFELMKMHTMIGASMLERMEIYKEERLVQIACEICRWHHERYDGSGYPDGLKGEEIPIAAQVVSIVDVYDALTSPRVYKKAYSHEKAMEMILTGECGVFQPLLLDCFCDIQEEVRKVTQEKSEKEGKISGFELTDLKETLKNSHLIGDLKPEKNH
;
A
#
# COMPACT_ATOMS: atom_id res chain seq x y z
N ILE A 1 13.95 46.59 -6.94
CA ILE A 1 12.68 46.25 -6.24
C ILE A 1 11.73 45.50 -7.21
N LYS A 2 11.42 46.04 -8.43
CA LYS A 2 10.49 45.39 -9.39
C LYS A 2 10.97 43.99 -9.87
N LEU A 3 12.28 43.84 -10.12
CA LEU A 3 12.86 42.56 -10.56
C LEU A 3 12.75 41.49 -9.45
N TYR A 4 13.07 41.85 -8.24
CA TYR A 4 12.97 40.94 -7.06
C TYR A 4 11.51 40.49 -6.81
N ALA A 5 10.55 41.41 -6.91
CA ALA A 5 9.13 41.07 -6.77
C ALA A 5 8.67 40.11 -7.87
N LYS A 6 9.12 40.32 -9.15
CA LYS A 6 8.82 39.44 -10.28
C LYS A 6 9.43 38.04 -10.07
N GLN A 7 10.68 37.98 -9.62
CA GLN A 7 11.37 36.70 -9.33
C GLN A 7 10.68 35.93 -8.21
N ARG A 8 10.33 36.61 -7.12
CA ARG A 8 9.59 35.99 -6.00
C ARG A 8 8.23 35.42 -6.45
N ARG A 9 7.49 36.19 -7.25
CA ARG A 9 6.21 35.75 -7.83
C ARG A 9 6.38 34.51 -8.73
N LEU A 10 7.44 34.47 -9.54
CA LEU A 10 7.73 33.33 -10.41
C LEU A 10 8.06 32.09 -9.58
N ILE A 11 8.88 32.22 -8.53
CA ILE A 11 9.21 31.12 -7.61
C ILE A 11 7.92 30.57 -6.98
N THR A 12 7.06 31.44 -6.46
CA THR A 12 5.78 31.01 -5.86
C THR A 12 4.93 30.23 -6.88
N LEU A 13 4.76 30.76 -8.11
CA LEU A 13 3.99 30.09 -9.15
C LEU A 13 4.55 28.72 -9.52
N VAL A 14 5.87 28.60 -9.66
CA VAL A 14 6.53 27.32 -9.95
C VAL A 14 6.34 26.35 -8.79
N THR A 15 6.52 26.81 -7.55
CA THR A 15 6.30 25.98 -6.35
C THR A 15 4.86 25.46 -6.28
N ASP A 16 3.87 26.34 -6.52
CA ASP A 16 2.46 25.96 -6.50
C ASP A 16 2.14 24.94 -7.61
N GLN A 17 2.68 25.14 -8.83
CA GLN A 17 2.49 24.19 -9.93
C GLN A 17 3.13 22.82 -9.64
N VAL A 18 4.34 22.80 -9.08
CA VAL A 18 5.01 21.56 -8.68
C VAL A 18 4.19 20.85 -7.63
N TYR A 19 3.74 21.54 -6.59
CA TYR A 19 2.92 20.99 -5.52
C TYR A 19 1.61 20.37 -6.05
N GLU A 20 0.87 21.08 -6.89
CA GLU A 20 -0.38 20.57 -7.48
C GLU A 20 -0.13 19.37 -8.40
N LYS A 21 0.96 19.36 -9.17
CA LYS A 21 1.35 18.22 -10.01
C LYS A 21 1.64 16.97 -9.15
N GLU A 22 2.42 17.12 -8.08
CA GLU A 22 2.75 16.02 -7.19
C GLU A 22 1.51 15.49 -6.45
N LYS A 23 0.65 16.38 -5.97
CA LYS A 23 -0.62 16.02 -5.36
C LYS A 23 -1.50 15.22 -6.32
N ASN A 24 -1.62 15.66 -7.57
CA ASN A 24 -2.39 14.94 -8.58
C ASN A 24 -1.80 13.57 -8.89
N ASN A 25 -0.47 13.44 -8.99
CA ASN A 25 0.20 12.15 -9.18
C ASN A 25 -0.10 11.18 -8.02
N ARG A 26 -0.02 11.65 -6.77
CA ARG A 26 -0.38 10.83 -5.60
C ARG A 26 -1.83 10.37 -5.64
N ILE A 27 -2.76 11.26 -6.00
CA ILE A 27 -4.18 10.94 -6.13
C ILE A 27 -4.36 9.85 -7.20
N MET A 28 -3.74 9.99 -8.37
CA MET A 28 -3.85 9.00 -9.46
C MET A 28 -3.30 7.64 -9.05
N VAL A 29 -2.13 7.57 -8.43
CA VAL A 29 -1.57 6.32 -7.90
C VAL A 29 -2.50 5.71 -6.86
N SER A 30 -3.01 6.50 -5.92
CA SER A 30 -3.96 6.04 -4.91
C SER A 30 -5.27 5.51 -5.51
N ILE A 31 -5.81 6.17 -6.54
CA ILE A 31 -7.02 5.70 -7.23
C ILE A 31 -6.76 4.34 -7.89
N LEU A 32 -5.65 4.18 -8.61
CA LEU A 32 -5.30 2.91 -9.26
C LEU A 32 -5.18 1.77 -8.25
N SER A 33 -4.48 2.01 -7.15
CA SER A 33 -4.32 1.02 -6.08
C SER A 33 -5.66 0.66 -5.43
N LYS A 34 -6.51 1.66 -5.15
CA LYS A 34 -7.85 1.44 -4.59
C LYS A 34 -8.77 0.64 -5.52
N ILE A 35 -8.64 0.79 -6.84
CA ILE A 35 -9.40 -0.03 -7.81
C ILE A 35 -9.00 -1.50 -7.67
N VAL A 36 -7.71 -1.79 -7.47
CA VAL A 36 -7.24 -3.18 -7.25
C VAL A 36 -7.72 -3.71 -5.91
N GLU A 37 -7.62 -2.93 -4.83
CA GLU A 37 -8.11 -3.31 -3.50
C GLU A 37 -9.63 -3.53 -3.46
N PHE A 38 -10.41 -2.73 -4.20
CA PHE A 38 -11.85 -2.92 -4.31
C PHE A 38 -12.20 -4.32 -4.84
N ARG A 39 -11.37 -4.87 -5.73
CA ARG A 39 -11.52 -6.24 -6.22
C ARG A 39 -11.30 -7.28 -5.11
N ASN A 40 -10.50 -6.97 -4.10
CA ASN A 40 -10.19 -7.83 -2.95
C ASN A 40 -11.21 -7.69 -1.80
N GLY A 41 -12.21 -6.82 -1.95
CA GLY A 41 -13.16 -6.51 -0.87
C GLY A 41 -12.54 -5.71 0.28
N GLU A 42 -11.38 -5.10 0.07
CA GLU A 42 -10.72 -4.23 1.06
C GLU A 42 -11.30 -2.81 1.01
N SER A 43 -11.26 -2.10 2.14
CA SER A 43 -11.97 -0.81 2.33
C SER A 43 -11.39 0.38 1.57
N GLY A 44 -10.29 0.21 0.83
CA GLY A 44 -9.55 1.31 0.19
C GLY A 44 -8.83 2.27 1.15
N LEU A 45 -9.01 2.11 2.46
CA LEU A 45 -8.26 2.83 3.49
C LEU A 45 -6.90 2.21 3.77
N HIS A 46 -6.70 0.96 3.36
CA HIS A 46 -5.43 0.26 3.44
C HIS A 46 -4.31 1.03 2.73
N VAL A 47 -4.50 1.40 1.46
CA VAL A 47 -3.52 2.19 0.69
C VAL A 47 -3.13 3.49 1.39
N GLU A 48 -4.12 4.25 1.91
CA GLU A 48 -3.84 5.50 2.63
C GLU A 48 -3.03 5.24 3.90
N HIS A 49 -3.34 4.15 4.59
CA HIS A 49 -2.68 3.78 5.83
C HIS A 49 -1.23 3.32 5.57
N ILE A 50 -1.01 2.45 4.57
CA ILE A 50 0.33 2.04 4.13
C ILE A 50 1.19 3.25 3.76
N ASN A 51 0.66 4.19 2.96
CA ASN A 51 1.38 5.40 2.60
C ASN A 51 1.77 6.24 3.83
N LYS A 52 0.82 6.47 4.75
CA LYS A 52 1.05 7.29 5.93
C LYS A 52 2.09 6.67 6.85
N LEU A 53 1.95 5.38 7.15
CA LEU A 53 2.88 4.67 8.03
C LEU A 53 4.27 4.50 7.41
N SER A 54 4.36 4.22 6.09
CA SER A 54 5.64 4.15 5.38
C SER A 54 6.38 5.48 5.44
N GLY A 55 5.68 6.61 5.23
CA GLY A 55 6.28 7.94 5.35
C GLY A 55 6.81 8.22 6.76
N MET A 56 6.05 7.89 7.81
CA MET A 56 6.46 8.08 9.20
C MET A 56 7.69 7.22 9.55
N LEU A 57 7.70 5.96 9.10
CA LEU A 57 8.84 5.06 9.35
C LEU A 57 10.10 5.53 8.61
N LEU A 58 9.98 5.99 7.36
CA LEU A 58 11.08 6.56 6.59
C LEU A 58 11.64 7.83 7.23
N GLU A 59 10.77 8.73 7.67
CA GLU A 59 11.18 9.96 8.38
C GLU A 59 11.98 9.61 9.64
N ARG A 60 11.52 8.63 10.42
CA ARG A 60 12.24 8.18 11.62
C ARG A 60 13.57 7.51 11.26
N LEU A 61 13.60 6.70 10.19
CA LEU A 61 14.81 6.01 9.73
C LEU A 61 15.92 7.01 9.39
N VAL A 62 15.62 8.06 8.61
CA VAL A 62 16.64 9.04 8.20
C VAL A 62 17.10 9.93 9.35
N GLN A 63 16.26 10.15 10.37
CA GLN A 63 16.69 10.81 11.61
C GLN A 63 17.66 9.95 12.41
N LYS A 64 17.57 8.62 12.32
CA LYS A 64 18.35 7.68 13.13
C LYS A 64 19.64 7.25 12.46
N THR A 65 19.68 7.23 11.12
CA THR A 65 20.86 6.77 10.37
C THR A 65 20.96 7.39 8.97
N ASP A 66 22.20 7.58 8.54
CA ASP A 66 22.54 8.03 7.17
C ASP A 66 22.89 6.86 6.23
N LYS A 67 22.78 5.63 6.74
CA LYS A 67 23.23 4.40 6.07
C LYS A 67 22.70 4.25 4.64
N TYR A 68 21.45 4.64 4.40
CA TYR A 68 20.78 4.44 3.12
C TYR A 68 20.80 5.65 2.19
N HIS A 69 21.41 6.77 2.64
CA HIS A 69 21.51 8.03 1.88
C HIS A 69 20.20 8.47 1.22
N LEU A 70 19.07 8.25 1.93
CA LEU A 70 17.75 8.58 1.41
C LEU A 70 17.51 10.08 1.42
N THR A 71 17.45 10.68 0.24
CA THR A 71 17.05 12.07 0.08
C THR A 71 15.56 12.25 0.41
N TRP A 72 15.13 13.49 0.59
CA TRP A 72 13.70 13.80 0.72
C TRP A 72 12.88 13.26 -0.48
N THR A 73 13.45 13.36 -1.69
CA THR A 73 12.82 12.83 -2.90
C THR A 73 12.68 11.31 -2.84
N ASP A 74 13.69 10.58 -2.37
CA ASP A 74 13.61 9.12 -2.22
C ASP A 74 12.53 8.73 -1.22
N GLN A 75 12.47 9.39 -0.06
CA GLN A 75 11.43 9.16 0.94
C GLN A 75 10.03 9.39 0.37
N TYR A 76 9.84 10.48 -0.39
CA TYR A 76 8.58 10.80 -1.06
C TYR A 76 8.21 9.73 -2.09
N LEU A 77 9.14 9.32 -2.96
CA LEU A 77 8.91 8.32 -3.99
C LEU A 77 8.59 6.95 -3.40
N ILE A 78 9.30 6.52 -2.33
CA ILE A 78 9.01 5.27 -1.62
C ILE A 78 7.60 5.33 -1.02
N THR A 79 7.24 6.44 -0.38
CA THR A 79 5.90 6.63 0.19
C THR A 79 4.81 6.53 -0.88
N VAL A 80 4.99 7.16 -2.05
CA VAL A 80 4.02 7.07 -3.15
C VAL A 80 3.97 5.65 -3.73
N ALA A 81 5.14 5.03 -3.96
CA ALA A 81 5.26 3.70 -4.53
C ALA A 81 4.68 2.60 -3.62
N SER A 82 4.67 2.80 -2.29
CA SER A 82 4.11 1.84 -1.33
C SER A 82 2.64 1.50 -1.62
N ALA A 83 1.89 2.44 -2.21
CA ALA A 83 0.51 2.20 -2.65
C ALA A 83 0.39 1.07 -3.69
N LEU A 84 1.45 0.81 -4.46
CA LEU A 84 1.44 -0.13 -5.57
C LEU A 84 1.89 -1.54 -5.18
N HIS A 85 2.26 -1.81 -3.91
CA HIS A 85 2.83 -3.10 -3.48
C HIS A 85 2.00 -4.30 -3.95
N ASP A 86 0.70 -4.18 -3.93
CA ASP A 86 -0.29 -5.21 -4.22
C ASP A 86 -0.92 -5.12 -5.62
N ILE A 87 -0.42 -4.24 -6.52
CA ILE A 87 -0.99 -4.04 -7.86
C ILE A 87 -1.09 -5.36 -8.65
N GLY A 88 -0.19 -6.30 -8.42
CA GLY A 88 -0.18 -7.60 -9.08
C GLY A 88 -1.33 -8.52 -8.70
N LYS A 89 -2.10 -8.24 -7.66
CA LYS A 89 -3.33 -8.96 -7.31
C LYS A 89 -4.36 -8.91 -8.44
N ILE A 90 -4.24 -7.95 -9.35
CA ILE A 90 -5.08 -7.89 -10.56
C ILE A 90 -4.96 -9.16 -11.43
N GLY A 91 -3.83 -9.84 -11.41
CA GLY A 91 -3.57 -11.08 -12.15
C GLY A 91 -3.94 -12.36 -11.41
N ILE A 92 -4.41 -12.29 -10.18
CA ILE A 92 -4.80 -13.46 -9.38
C ILE A 92 -6.27 -13.82 -9.67
N ASP A 93 -6.53 -15.13 -9.82
CA ASP A 93 -7.90 -15.63 -10.01
C ASP A 93 -8.79 -15.23 -8.83
N GLU A 94 -10.00 -14.75 -9.13
CA GLU A 94 -10.93 -14.26 -8.14
C GLU A 94 -11.35 -15.33 -7.13
N LYS A 95 -11.39 -16.61 -7.55
CA LYS A 95 -11.71 -17.74 -6.65
C LYS A 95 -10.66 -17.97 -5.59
N ILE A 96 -9.41 -17.59 -5.87
CA ILE A 96 -8.29 -17.64 -4.92
C ILE A 96 -8.29 -16.37 -4.08
N LEU A 97 -8.37 -15.22 -4.74
CA LEU A 97 -8.28 -13.89 -4.13
C LEU A 97 -9.38 -13.68 -3.08
N ASN A 98 -10.62 -14.04 -3.42
CA ASN A 98 -11.80 -13.84 -2.58
C ASN A 98 -12.31 -15.15 -1.96
N LYS A 99 -11.44 -16.17 -1.82
CA LYS A 99 -11.83 -17.45 -1.24
C LYS A 99 -12.35 -17.29 0.19
N PRO A 100 -13.57 -17.76 0.48
CA PRO A 100 -14.09 -17.77 1.84
C PRO A 100 -13.40 -18.87 2.67
N GLY A 101 -12.29 -18.54 3.31
CA GLY A 101 -11.53 -19.45 4.18
C GLY A 101 -10.02 -19.45 3.90
N LYS A 102 -9.32 -20.43 4.48
CA LYS A 102 -7.88 -20.57 4.29
C LYS A 102 -7.57 -21.08 2.89
N LEU A 103 -6.52 -20.54 2.29
CA LEU A 103 -5.96 -21.05 1.04
C LEU A 103 -5.30 -22.42 1.27
N THR A 104 -5.41 -23.33 0.29
CA THR A 104 -4.57 -24.54 0.28
C THR A 104 -3.11 -24.16 0.00
N PRO A 105 -2.15 -25.06 0.24
CA PRO A 105 -0.75 -24.78 -0.10
C PRO A 105 -0.57 -24.37 -1.57
N GLU A 106 -1.25 -25.04 -2.49
CA GLU A 106 -1.18 -24.76 -3.93
C GLU A 106 -1.79 -23.39 -4.27
N GLU A 107 -2.93 -23.05 -3.69
CA GLU A 107 -3.57 -21.73 -3.84
C GLU A 107 -2.71 -20.62 -3.24
N PHE A 108 -2.01 -20.91 -2.14
CA PHE A 108 -1.08 -19.95 -1.54
C PHE A 108 0.14 -19.69 -2.45
N GLU A 109 0.66 -20.72 -3.12
CA GLU A 109 1.71 -20.53 -4.14
C GLU A 109 1.22 -19.62 -5.29
N LEU A 110 -0.01 -19.82 -5.76
CA LEU A 110 -0.61 -18.94 -6.76
C LEU A 110 -0.83 -17.51 -6.24
N MET A 111 -1.24 -17.36 -4.97
CA MET A 111 -1.38 -16.04 -4.36
C MET A 111 -0.05 -15.30 -4.30
N LYS A 112 1.07 -16.00 -3.97
CA LYS A 112 2.42 -15.38 -3.95
C LYS A 112 2.83 -14.78 -5.29
N MET A 113 2.26 -15.27 -6.40
CA MET A 113 2.56 -14.75 -7.73
C MET A 113 2.23 -13.28 -7.93
N HIS A 114 1.36 -12.67 -7.07
CA HIS A 114 1.06 -11.24 -7.18
C HIS A 114 2.32 -10.38 -7.13
N THR A 115 3.33 -10.78 -6.36
CA THR A 115 4.61 -10.05 -6.25
C THR A 115 5.32 -9.98 -7.61
N MET A 116 5.44 -11.13 -8.28
CA MET A 116 6.07 -11.26 -9.60
C MET A 116 5.23 -10.59 -10.70
N ILE A 117 3.91 -10.76 -10.65
CA ILE A 117 2.98 -10.16 -11.61
C ILE A 117 3.09 -8.63 -11.52
N GLY A 118 3.02 -8.04 -10.32
CA GLY A 118 3.12 -6.60 -10.12
C GLY A 118 4.43 -6.03 -10.64
N ALA A 119 5.56 -6.63 -10.26
CA ALA A 119 6.87 -6.23 -10.76
C ALA A 119 6.95 -6.33 -12.29
N SER A 120 6.53 -7.46 -12.88
CA SER A 120 6.56 -7.66 -14.34
C SER A 120 5.65 -6.69 -15.10
N MET A 121 4.51 -6.30 -14.53
CA MET A 121 3.64 -5.29 -15.13
C MET A 121 4.34 -3.93 -15.24
N LEU A 122 5.04 -3.52 -14.18
CA LEU A 122 5.76 -2.25 -14.13
C LEU A 122 7.01 -2.27 -15.02
N GLU A 123 7.79 -3.35 -15.01
CA GLU A 123 8.98 -3.55 -15.87
C GLU A 123 8.66 -3.47 -17.36
N ARG A 124 7.49 -3.93 -17.78
CA ARG A 124 7.05 -3.90 -19.19
C ARG A 124 6.59 -2.52 -19.66
N MET A 125 6.53 -1.52 -18.78
CA MET A 125 6.22 -0.15 -19.16
C MET A 125 7.45 0.53 -19.78
N GLU A 126 7.81 0.14 -21.01
CA GLU A 126 9.04 0.56 -21.73
C GLU A 126 9.32 2.08 -21.66
N ILE A 127 8.28 2.90 -21.72
CA ILE A 127 8.40 4.37 -21.69
C ILE A 127 8.81 4.88 -20.30
N TYR A 128 8.45 4.15 -19.24
CA TYR A 128 8.58 4.62 -17.85
C TYR A 128 9.56 3.79 -17.00
N LYS A 129 10.16 2.72 -17.54
CA LYS A 129 11.03 1.80 -16.79
C LYS A 129 12.26 2.48 -16.16
N GLU A 130 12.72 3.58 -16.75
CA GLU A 130 13.84 4.37 -16.23
C GLU A 130 13.41 5.41 -15.16
N GLU A 131 12.11 5.60 -14.99
CA GLU A 131 11.60 6.51 -13.97
C GLU A 131 11.82 5.93 -12.57
N ARG A 132 12.42 6.73 -11.69
CA ARG A 132 12.78 6.29 -10.33
C ARG A 132 11.58 5.78 -9.53
N LEU A 133 10.40 6.38 -9.70
CA LEU A 133 9.16 5.91 -9.08
C LEU A 133 8.81 4.48 -9.51
N VAL A 134 8.96 4.17 -10.81
CA VAL A 134 8.63 2.85 -11.37
C VAL A 134 9.62 1.81 -10.87
N GLN A 135 10.91 2.13 -10.81
CA GLN A 135 11.95 1.24 -10.28
C GLN A 135 11.68 0.89 -8.80
N ILE A 136 11.40 1.89 -7.96
CA ILE A 136 11.05 1.68 -6.56
C ILE A 136 9.76 0.87 -6.41
N ALA A 137 8.75 1.15 -7.23
CA ALA A 137 7.50 0.38 -7.22
C ALA A 137 7.72 -1.09 -7.62
N CYS A 138 8.59 -1.37 -8.61
CA CYS A 138 8.99 -2.75 -8.97
C CYS A 138 9.66 -3.46 -7.79
N GLU A 139 10.61 -2.81 -7.12
CA GLU A 139 11.29 -3.34 -5.93
C GLU A 139 10.29 -3.68 -4.81
N ILE A 140 9.37 -2.75 -4.53
CA ILE A 140 8.35 -2.94 -3.51
C ILE A 140 7.39 -4.08 -3.90
N CYS A 141 6.84 -4.08 -5.12
CA CYS A 141 5.96 -5.15 -5.59
C CYS A 141 6.61 -6.51 -5.45
N ARG A 142 7.86 -6.65 -5.89
CA ARG A 142 8.55 -7.94 -5.91
C ARG A 142 8.90 -8.43 -4.52
N TRP A 143 9.36 -7.55 -3.62
CA TRP A 143 10.08 -7.95 -2.41
C TRP A 143 9.45 -7.53 -1.07
N HIS A 144 8.25 -6.95 -1.02
CA HIS A 144 7.61 -6.58 0.25
C HIS A 144 7.23 -7.80 1.13
N HIS A 145 7.22 -9.00 0.56
CA HIS A 145 7.03 -10.25 1.29
C HIS A 145 8.33 -10.99 1.61
N GLU A 146 9.48 -10.43 1.25
CA GLU A 146 10.76 -10.95 1.74
C GLU A 146 10.88 -10.74 3.25
N ARG A 147 11.69 -11.58 3.88
CA ARG A 147 11.96 -11.53 5.32
C ARG A 147 13.46 -11.43 5.55
N TYR A 148 13.87 -10.69 6.55
CA TYR A 148 15.27 -10.36 6.80
C TYR A 148 16.16 -11.59 7.02
N ASP A 149 15.58 -12.70 7.47
CA ASP A 149 16.24 -14.00 7.63
C ASP A 149 16.29 -14.86 6.35
N GLY A 150 15.66 -14.42 5.26
CA GLY A 150 15.57 -15.14 3.99
C GLY A 150 14.42 -16.17 3.93
N SER A 151 13.51 -16.17 4.91
CA SER A 151 12.34 -17.06 4.91
C SER A 151 11.16 -16.52 4.08
N GLY A 152 11.33 -15.36 3.45
CA GLY A 152 10.33 -14.70 2.62
C GLY A 152 10.21 -15.24 1.21
N TYR A 153 9.51 -14.52 0.36
CA TYR A 153 9.31 -14.82 -1.06
C TYR A 153 9.24 -13.54 -1.88
N PRO A 154 9.47 -13.57 -3.21
CA PRO A 154 9.59 -14.74 -4.10
C PRO A 154 11.02 -15.30 -4.24
N ASP A 155 12.06 -14.52 -3.94
CA ASP A 155 13.44 -14.84 -4.26
C ASP A 155 14.25 -15.37 -3.06
N GLY A 156 13.72 -15.23 -1.83
CA GLY A 156 14.38 -15.63 -0.59
C GLY A 156 15.58 -14.75 -0.25
N LEU A 157 15.51 -13.45 -0.59
CA LEU A 157 16.54 -12.47 -0.28
C LEU A 157 16.77 -12.35 1.22
N LYS A 158 18.01 -12.09 1.62
CA LYS A 158 18.40 -12.04 3.02
C LYS A 158 19.08 -10.74 3.39
N GLY A 159 18.73 -10.20 4.54
CA GLY A 159 19.38 -9.03 5.10
C GLY A 159 19.27 -7.82 4.18
N GLU A 160 20.41 -7.21 3.88
CA GLU A 160 20.51 -6.00 3.05
C GLU A 160 20.37 -6.27 1.53
N GLU A 161 20.23 -7.52 1.09
CA GLU A 161 19.86 -7.82 -0.29
C GLU A 161 18.44 -7.35 -0.59
N ILE A 162 17.59 -7.24 0.45
CA ILE A 162 16.23 -6.71 0.32
C ILE A 162 16.32 -5.18 0.24
N PRO A 163 15.82 -4.53 -0.83
CA PRO A 163 15.80 -3.08 -0.93
C PRO A 163 15.10 -2.43 0.27
N ILE A 164 15.64 -1.34 0.78
CA ILE A 164 15.10 -0.66 1.96
C ILE A 164 13.63 -0.25 1.78
N ALA A 165 13.24 0.13 0.57
CA ALA A 165 11.85 0.46 0.23
C ALA A 165 10.91 -0.73 0.49
N ALA A 166 11.30 -1.94 0.06
CA ALA A 166 10.54 -3.16 0.29
C ALA A 166 10.50 -3.54 1.78
N GLN A 167 11.63 -3.38 2.50
CA GLN A 167 11.70 -3.66 3.95
C GLN A 167 10.77 -2.76 4.76
N VAL A 168 10.70 -1.46 4.42
CA VAL A 168 9.79 -0.50 5.07
C VAL A 168 8.34 -0.89 4.84
N VAL A 169 7.96 -1.17 3.60
CA VAL A 169 6.59 -1.55 3.26
C VAL A 169 6.21 -2.88 3.90
N SER A 170 7.14 -3.84 3.97
CA SER A 170 6.94 -5.16 4.59
C SER A 170 6.46 -5.08 6.05
N ILE A 171 7.08 -4.23 6.87
CA ILE A 171 6.69 -4.05 8.28
C ILE A 171 5.31 -3.39 8.37
N VAL A 172 5.10 -2.35 7.57
CA VAL A 172 3.87 -1.54 7.59
C VAL A 172 2.68 -2.37 7.10
N ASP A 173 2.85 -3.17 6.04
CA ASP A 173 1.82 -4.06 5.52
C ASP A 173 1.42 -5.12 6.54
N VAL A 174 2.39 -5.77 7.18
CA VAL A 174 2.11 -6.75 8.24
C VAL A 174 1.38 -6.10 9.42
N TYR A 175 1.79 -4.91 9.84
CA TYR A 175 1.12 -4.20 10.92
C TYR A 175 -0.33 -3.86 10.55
N ASP A 176 -0.55 -3.32 9.34
CA ASP A 176 -1.90 -3.01 8.86
C ASP A 176 -2.77 -4.27 8.75
N ALA A 177 -2.23 -5.36 8.23
CA ALA A 177 -2.92 -6.64 8.13
C ALA A 177 -3.30 -7.24 9.50
N LEU A 178 -2.55 -6.96 10.56
CA LEU A 178 -2.86 -7.38 11.91
C LEU A 178 -3.94 -6.51 12.56
N THR A 179 -3.89 -5.21 12.33
CA THR A 179 -4.76 -4.22 12.98
C THR A 179 -6.04 -3.88 12.21
N SER A 180 -6.19 -4.41 10.98
CA SER A 180 -7.41 -4.26 10.18
C SER A 180 -8.35 -5.46 10.34
N PRO A 181 -9.66 -5.26 10.46
CA PRO A 181 -10.62 -6.35 10.46
C PRO A 181 -10.66 -7.00 9.06
N ARG A 182 -10.69 -8.33 9.01
CA ARG A 182 -10.90 -9.11 7.79
C ARG A 182 -12.14 -10.00 7.95
N VAL A 183 -12.72 -10.43 6.84
CA VAL A 183 -13.96 -11.23 6.82
C VAL A 183 -13.95 -12.39 7.83
N TYR A 184 -12.77 -12.97 8.10
CA TYR A 184 -12.60 -14.16 8.96
C TYR A 184 -11.78 -13.89 10.21
N LYS A 185 -11.36 -12.63 10.48
CA LYS A 185 -10.46 -12.33 11.59
C LYS A 185 -10.76 -10.97 12.19
N LYS A 186 -11.00 -10.93 13.50
CA LYS A 186 -11.05 -9.67 14.24
C LYS A 186 -9.66 -9.02 14.23
N ALA A 187 -9.63 -7.69 14.13
CA ALA A 187 -8.41 -6.91 14.29
C ALA A 187 -7.75 -7.21 15.66
N TYR A 188 -6.45 -7.34 15.67
CA TYR A 188 -5.69 -7.32 16.92
C TYR A 188 -5.57 -5.89 17.45
N SER A 189 -5.35 -5.75 18.78
CA SER A 189 -4.99 -4.46 19.34
C SER A 189 -3.59 -4.04 18.86
N HIS A 190 -3.33 -2.73 18.94
CA HIS A 190 -2.01 -2.17 18.64
C HIS A 190 -0.90 -2.92 19.39
N GLU A 191 -1.08 -3.12 20.71
CA GLU A 191 -0.11 -3.76 21.59
C GLU A 191 0.18 -5.21 21.15
N LYS A 192 -0.87 -5.97 20.79
CA LYS A 192 -0.70 -7.35 20.31
C LYS A 192 -0.02 -7.41 18.95
N ALA A 193 -0.37 -6.50 18.03
CA ALA A 193 0.28 -6.42 16.72
C ALA A 193 1.77 -6.08 16.85
N MET A 194 2.12 -5.11 17.70
CA MET A 194 3.52 -4.77 18.00
C MET A 194 4.27 -5.96 18.62
N GLU A 195 3.69 -6.64 19.61
CA GLU A 195 4.28 -7.83 20.20
C GLU A 195 4.59 -8.90 19.14
N MET A 196 3.62 -9.23 18.27
CA MET A 196 3.80 -10.24 17.22
C MET A 196 4.89 -9.89 16.21
N ILE A 197 5.01 -8.60 15.85
CA ILE A 197 6.06 -8.12 14.94
C ILE A 197 7.43 -8.22 15.61
N LEU A 198 7.54 -7.80 16.88
CA LEU A 198 8.81 -7.77 17.61
C LEU A 198 9.30 -9.16 17.98
N THR A 199 8.38 -10.12 18.24
CA THR A 199 8.73 -11.52 18.53
C THR A 199 9.00 -12.36 17.30
N GLY A 200 8.76 -11.82 16.09
CA GLY A 200 8.97 -12.52 14.82
C GLY A 200 7.86 -13.52 14.46
N GLU A 201 6.70 -13.50 15.14
CA GLU A 201 5.56 -14.36 14.80
C GLU A 201 5.05 -14.16 13.36
N CYS A 202 5.29 -12.96 12.79
CA CYS A 202 4.89 -12.57 11.43
C CYS A 202 6.05 -12.53 10.44
N GLY A 203 7.19 -13.13 10.79
CA GLY A 203 8.44 -13.07 10.05
C GLY A 203 9.47 -12.16 10.69
N VAL A 204 10.72 -12.33 10.31
CA VAL A 204 11.83 -11.55 10.83
C VAL A 204 12.03 -10.28 10.02
N PHE A 205 12.11 -9.15 10.68
CA PHE A 205 12.35 -7.84 10.08
C PHE A 205 13.71 -7.29 10.48
N GLN A 206 14.17 -6.26 9.76
CA GLN A 206 15.43 -5.62 10.06
C GLN A 206 15.41 -4.97 11.46
N PRO A 207 16.41 -5.26 12.34
CA PRO A 207 16.40 -4.73 13.71
C PRO A 207 16.34 -3.21 13.80
N LEU A 208 17.03 -2.49 12.89
CA LEU A 208 17.00 -1.03 12.84
C LEU A 208 15.59 -0.50 12.52
N LEU A 209 14.87 -1.13 11.60
CA LEU A 209 13.51 -0.72 11.27
C LEU A 209 12.53 -1.05 12.39
N LEU A 210 12.72 -2.18 13.10
CA LEU A 210 11.93 -2.50 14.29
C LEU A 210 12.12 -1.43 15.37
N ASP A 211 13.37 -1.02 15.59
CA ASP A 211 13.70 0.02 16.56
C ASP A 211 13.09 1.38 16.16
N CYS A 212 13.15 1.76 14.87
CA CYS A 212 12.46 2.94 14.36
C CYS A 212 10.94 2.85 14.52
N PHE A 213 10.35 1.67 14.29
CA PHE A 213 8.91 1.46 14.39
C PHE A 213 8.44 1.54 15.86
N CYS A 214 9.25 1.02 16.80
CA CYS A 214 9.03 1.20 18.23
C CYS A 214 9.06 2.67 18.65
N ASP A 215 9.99 3.46 18.11
CA ASP A 215 10.12 4.88 18.44
C ASP A 215 8.85 5.69 18.08
N ILE A 216 8.15 5.29 17.01
CA ILE A 216 6.95 5.99 16.50
C ILE A 216 5.64 5.27 16.86
N GLN A 217 5.66 4.28 17.75
CA GLN A 217 4.50 3.41 18.02
C GLN A 217 3.24 4.18 18.48
N GLU A 218 3.40 5.26 19.24
CA GLU A 218 2.26 6.06 19.69
C GLU A 218 1.59 6.85 18.54
N GLU A 219 2.38 7.34 17.60
CA GLU A 219 1.89 7.99 16.39
C GLU A 219 1.19 6.98 15.48
N VAL A 220 1.80 5.79 15.30
CA VAL A 220 1.21 4.66 14.56
C VAL A 220 -0.13 4.26 15.16
N ARG A 221 -0.21 4.15 16.49
CA ARG A 221 -1.45 3.85 17.21
C ARG A 221 -2.56 4.86 16.92
N LYS A 222 -2.26 6.16 16.96
CA LYS A 222 -3.23 7.24 16.66
C LYS A 222 -3.76 7.11 15.23
N VAL A 223 -2.86 6.90 14.28
CA VAL A 223 -3.23 6.75 12.85
C VAL A 223 -4.15 5.55 12.63
N THR A 224 -3.90 4.44 13.33
CA THR A 224 -4.71 3.22 13.25
C THR A 224 -6.09 3.42 13.89
N GLN A 225 -6.19 4.16 14.98
CA GLN A 225 -7.47 4.52 15.60
C GLN A 225 -8.32 5.40 14.67
N GLU A 226 -7.71 6.44 14.05
CA GLU A 226 -8.38 7.28 13.06
C GLU A 226 -8.91 6.48 11.86
N LYS A 227 -8.15 5.46 11.40
CA LYS A 227 -8.58 4.54 10.34
C LYS A 227 -9.82 3.75 10.76
N SER A 228 -9.79 3.12 11.93
CA SER A 228 -10.91 2.31 12.45
C SER A 228 -12.19 3.13 12.62
N GLU A 229 -12.08 4.40 13.04
CA GLU A 229 -13.22 5.30 13.13
C GLU A 229 -13.81 5.66 11.77
N LYS A 230 -12.96 5.82 10.74
CA LYS A 230 -13.40 6.07 9.36
C LYS A 230 -14.07 4.83 8.77
N GLU A 231 -13.52 3.64 8.97
CA GLU A 231 -14.11 2.38 8.51
C GLU A 231 -15.50 2.16 9.13
N GLY A 232 -15.66 2.42 10.42
CA GLY A 232 -16.97 2.38 11.09
C GLY A 232 -18.01 3.35 10.52
N LYS A 233 -17.57 4.50 9.98
CA LYS A 233 -18.46 5.46 9.31
C LYS A 233 -18.80 5.07 7.87
N ILE A 234 -17.86 4.46 7.15
CA ILE A 234 -18.03 4.04 5.75
C ILE A 234 -18.90 2.79 5.67
N SER A 235 -18.80 1.86 6.63
CA SER A 235 -19.66 0.67 6.69
C SER A 235 -21.14 1.01 6.93
N GLY A 236 -21.44 2.22 7.41
CA GLY A 236 -22.79 2.77 7.48
C GLY A 236 -23.32 3.35 6.16
N PHE A 237 -22.48 3.54 5.14
CA PHE A 237 -22.84 4.00 3.79
C PHE A 237 -22.77 2.80 2.81
N GLU A 238 -23.58 1.80 3.08
CA GLU A 238 -23.46 0.52 2.40
C GLU A 238 -24.01 0.52 0.96
N LEU A 239 -23.50 -0.48 0.22
CA LEU A 239 -24.04 -1.04 -1.05
C LEU A 239 -25.59 -0.98 -1.19
N THR A 240 -26.33 -0.83 -0.11
CA THR A 240 -27.77 -0.60 -0.09
C THR A 240 -28.13 0.70 -0.77
N ASP A 241 -27.41 1.78 -0.50
CA ASP A 241 -27.68 3.10 -1.10
C ASP A 241 -27.30 3.12 -2.58
N LEU A 242 -26.20 2.43 -2.96
CA LEU A 242 -25.81 2.29 -4.37
C LEU A 242 -26.81 1.42 -5.15
N LYS A 243 -27.27 0.32 -4.55
CA LYS A 243 -28.32 -0.54 -5.15
C LYS A 243 -29.66 0.17 -5.24
N GLU A 244 -30.00 1.02 -4.27
CA GLU A 244 -31.20 1.82 -4.29
C GLU A 244 -31.10 2.96 -5.30
N THR A 245 -29.94 3.62 -5.39
CA THR A 245 -29.62 4.64 -6.40
C THR A 245 -29.62 4.04 -7.82
N LEU A 246 -29.04 2.85 -8.01
CA LEU A 246 -29.04 2.14 -9.30
C LEU A 246 -30.45 1.63 -9.67
N LYS A 247 -31.28 1.18 -8.71
CA LYS A 247 -32.67 0.85 -8.94
C LYS A 247 -33.50 2.07 -9.33
N ASN A 248 -33.23 3.22 -8.73
CA ASN A 248 -33.95 4.48 -9.00
C ASN A 248 -33.46 5.18 -10.28
N SER A 249 -32.28 4.81 -10.82
CA SER A 249 -31.70 5.44 -12.01
C SER A 249 -32.17 4.88 -13.35
N HIS A 250 -33.26 4.11 -13.44
CA HIS A 250 -33.80 3.52 -14.68
C HIS A 250 -32.77 2.81 -15.60
N LEU A 251 -31.51 2.68 -15.18
CA LEU A 251 -30.43 2.06 -15.98
C LEU A 251 -30.43 0.53 -15.94
N ILE A 252 -31.26 -0.10 -15.11
CA ILE A 252 -31.37 -1.57 -14.98
C ILE A 252 -32.78 -2.08 -15.43
N GLY A 253 -33.56 -1.23 -16.10
CA GLY A 253 -34.95 -1.55 -16.46
C GLY A 253 -35.15 -2.59 -17.58
N ASP A 254 -34.14 -2.90 -18.41
CA ASP A 254 -34.34 -3.63 -19.67
C ASP A 254 -33.44 -4.84 -19.94
N LEU A 255 -32.84 -5.43 -18.91
CA LEU A 255 -32.18 -6.74 -19.07
C LEU A 255 -33.20 -7.87 -18.76
N LYS A 256 -34.13 -8.13 -19.68
CA LYS A 256 -34.86 -9.39 -19.69
C LYS A 256 -33.92 -10.50 -20.16
N PRO A 257 -33.85 -11.65 -19.44
CA PRO A 257 -33.12 -12.80 -19.96
C PRO A 257 -33.81 -13.29 -21.24
N GLU A 258 -33.06 -13.33 -22.34
CA GLU A 258 -33.53 -14.02 -23.55
C GLU A 258 -33.80 -15.47 -23.21
N LYS A 259 -35.05 -15.87 -23.40
CA LYS A 259 -35.47 -17.28 -23.40
C LYS A 259 -34.94 -17.90 -24.68
N ASN A 260 -33.89 -18.72 -24.58
CA ASN A 260 -33.49 -19.64 -25.63
C ASN A 260 -34.62 -20.67 -25.81
N HIS A 261 -35.16 -20.70 -27.01
CA HIS A 261 -35.94 -21.82 -27.55
C HIS A 261 -35.00 -22.85 -28.17
#